data_7574cb2460eb3849d952c2da1595628d
#
_entry.id   7574cb2460eb3849d952c2da1595628d
#
_cell.length_a   1.000
_cell.length_b   1.000
_cell.length_c   1.000
_cell.angle_alpha   90.00
_cell.angle_beta   90.00
_cell.angle_gamma   90.00
#
_symmetry.space_group_name_H-M   'P 1'
#
loop_
_entity.id
_entity.type
_entity.pdbx_description
1 polymer ?
#
loop_
_entity_poly.entity_id
_entity_poly.type
_entity_poly.pdbx_seq_one_letter_code
_entity_poly.pdbx_strand_id
1 'polypeptide(L)'
;MRLLLAALLALSGPISQALAQDFSLTIKDHKFDPAELQVPAGKEFTLKVVNSDVTAEEFESDDVEKLIAGGQSATITLGPLDAGRYEFHGEYHEDTAKGALVAK
;
A
#
# COMPACT_ATOMS: atom_id res chain seq x y z
N MET A 1 -29.03 38.03 12.62
CA MET A 1 -28.60 37.37 12.46
C MET A 1 -28.02 36.63 12.15
N ARG A 2 -27.96 36.38 12.11
CA ARG A 2 -27.48 35.60 11.86
C ARG A 2 -26.66 35.00 11.38
N LEU A 3 -26.40 34.97 11.40
CA LEU A 3 -25.58 34.35 10.95
C LEU A 3 -24.85 33.72 10.91
N LEU A 4 -24.73 33.56 11.10
CA LEU A 4 -23.97 32.89 11.08
C LEU A 4 -23.56 32.10 10.93
N LEU A 5 -23.65 31.79 11.03
CA LEU A 5 -23.21 30.93 10.91
C LEU A 5 -22.61 30.39 10.34
N ALA A 6 -22.56 30.46 10.24
CA ALA A 6 -21.94 29.86 9.74
C ALA A 6 -21.15 29.51 9.57
N ALA A 7 -20.98 29.57 9.70
CA ALA A 7 -20.09 29.09 9.51
C ALA A 7 -19.55 28.46 9.63
N LEU A 8 -19.62 28.22 9.80
CA LEU A 8 -18.99 27.41 9.89
C LEU A 8 -18.64 26.76 9.43
N LEU A 9 -18.77 26.66 9.31
CA LEU A 9 -18.39 25.87 8.87
C LEU A 9 -17.61 25.60 8.34
N ALA A 10 -17.36 25.86 8.24
CA ALA A 10 -16.55 25.49 7.72
C ALA A 10 -15.85 24.98 7.96
N LEU A 11 -15.76 24.75 8.42
CA LEU A 11 -15.07 24.04 8.64
C LEU A 11 -14.83 23.25 8.47
N SER A 12 -15.11 23.11 8.50
CA SER A 12 -14.89 22.18 8.33
C SER A 12 -14.34 21.81 7.74
N GLY A 13 -14.06 21.81 7.63
CA GLY A 13 -13.49 21.33 7.21
C GLY A 13 -12.79 20.95 6.86
N PRO A 14 -12.56 21.01 6.61
CA PRO A 14 -11.81 20.32 6.01
C PRO A 14 -11.05 19.41 6.36
N ILE A 15 -11.29 19.11 6.57
CA ILE A 15 -10.63 18.38 6.96
C ILE A 15 -10.03 17.57 6.42
N SER A 16 -9.76 17.86 6.10
CA SER A 16 -9.26 17.20 5.45
C SER A 16 -8.65 16.23 5.77
N GLN A 17 -8.99 15.92 5.78
CA GLN A 17 -8.47 14.97 6.12
C GLN A 17 -7.62 14.31 5.51
N ALA A 18 -7.11 14.04 6.07
CA ALA A 18 -5.99 13.47 5.51
C ALA A 18 -6.34 12.16 4.90
N LEU A 19 -6.23 12.09 3.65
CA LEU A 19 -6.43 10.85 2.95
C LEU A 19 -5.16 10.04 3.03
N ALA A 20 -5.30 8.74 3.25
CA ALA A 20 -4.16 7.84 3.16
C ALA A 20 -3.67 7.85 1.72
N GLN A 21 -2.36 7.82 1.53
CA GLN A 21 -1.78 7.73 0.21
C GLN A 21 -1.92 6.31 -0.32
N ASP A 22 -2.07 6.19 -1.62
CA ASP A 22 -2.23 4.92 -2.30
C ASP A 22 -0.98 4.63 -3.12
N PHE A 23 -0.47 3.42 -2.97
CA PHE A 23 0.68 2.94 -3.71
C PHE A 23 0.31 1.66 -4.43
N SER A 24 1.08 1.31 -5.44
CA SER A 24 0.78 0.14 -6.25
C SER A 24 2.05 -0.61 -6.63
N LEU A 25 1.97 -1.93 -6.58
CA LEU A 25 2.99 -2.84 -7.07
C LEU A 25 2.33 -3.76 -8.07
N THR A 26 3.09 -4.16 -9.09
CA THR A 26 2.63 -5.15 -10.05
C THR A 26 3.52 -6.37 -9.98
N ILE A 27 2.90 -7.55 -9.99
CA ILE A 27 3.61 -8.81 -10.15
C ILE A 27 3.51 -9.18 -11.61
N LYS A 28 4.65 -9.33 -12.24
CA LYS A 28 4.72 -9.75 -13.65
C LYS A 28 5.97 -10.56 -13.85
N ASP A 29 5.83 -11.69 -14.54
CA ASP A 29 6.91 -12.63 -14.76
C ASP A 29 7.58 -13.02 -13.44
N HIS A 30 6.75 -13.21 -12.40
CA HIS A 30 7.18 -13.59 -11.06
C HIS A 30 8.16 -12.59 -10.43
N LYS A 31 7.97 -11.31 -10.73
CA LYS A 31 8.78 -10.22 -10.17
C LYS A 31 7.88 -9.07 -9.75
N PHE A 32 8.32 -8.32 -8.77
CA PHE A 32 7.61 -7.10 -8.36
C PHE A 32 8.16 -5.90 -9.11
N ASP A 33 7.25 -5.04 -9.56
CA ASP A 33 7.59 -3.79 -10.21
C ASP A 33 6.73 -2.66 -9.64
N PRO A 34 7.33 -1.66 -9.02
CA PRO A 34 8.75 -1.52 -8.72
C PRO A 34 9.19 -2.51 -7.63
N ALA A 35 10.47 -2.88 -7.66
CA ALA A 35 11.02 -3.77 -6.64
C ALA A 35 11.24 -3.03 -5.33
N GLU A 36 11.40 -1.71 -5.40
CA GLU A 36 11.57 -0.89 -4.20
C GLU A 36 10.62 0.29 -4.29
N LEU A 37 9.85 0.49 -3.24
CA LEU A 37 8.81 1.51 -3.20
C LEU A 37 8.97 2.35 -1.95
N GLN A 38 9.09 3.67 -2.13
CA GLN A 38 9.16 4.58 -1.00
C GLN A 38 7.76 4.90 -0.51
N VAL A 39 7.55 4.81 0.81
CA VAL A 39 6.28 5.11 1.45
C VAL A 39 6.52 6.07 2.61
N PRO A 40 5.49 6.79 3.06
CA PRO A 40 5.67 7.76 4.16
C PRO A 40 5.83 7.04 5.50
N ALA A 41 6.87 7.40 6.24
CA ALA A 41 7.05 6.90 7.60
C ALA A 41 6.02 7.59 8.51
N GLY A 42 5.55 6.87 9.51
CA GLY A 42 4.67 7.41 10.53
C GLY A 42 3.24 7.66 10.09
N LYS A 43 2.86 7.18 8.92
CA LYS A 43 1.50 7.38 8.40
C LYS A 43 0.94 6.07 7.86
N GLU A 44 -0.36 5.93 7.98
CA GLU A 44 -1.04 4.81 7.35
C GLU A 44 -1.12 5.06 5.84
N PHE A 45 -1.03 3.99 5.06
CA PHE A 45 -1.13 4.07 3.61
C PHE A 45 -1.75 2.77 3.08
N THR A 46 -2.17 2.77 1.83
CA THR A 46 -2.67 1.57 1.19
C THR A 46 -1.70 1.12 0.12
N LEU A 47 -1.58 -0.19 -0.02
CA LEU A 47 -0.76 -0.81 -1.04
C LEU A 47 -1.65 -1.74 -1.86
N LYS A 48 -1.76 -1.45 -3.14
CA LYS A 48 -2.48 -2.31 -4.07
C LYS A 48 -1.45 -3.18 -4.78
N VAL A 49 -1.62 -4.49 -4.68
CA VAL A 49 -0.74 -5.43 -5.37
C VAL A 49 -1.54 -6.07 -6.50
N VAL A 50 -1.10 -5.84 -7.72
CA VAL A 50 -1.77 -6.34 -8.92
C VAL A 50 -0.99 -7.53 -9.44
N ASN A 51 -1.63 -8.70 -9.51
CA ASN A 51 -0.98 -9.88 -10.06
C ASN A 51 -1.33 -9.99 -11.55
N SER A 52 -0.39 -9.62 -12.41
CA SER A 52 -0.57 -9.66 -13.86
C SER A 52 -0.20 -11.00 -14.46
N ASP A 53 0.25 -11.95 -13.66
CA ASP A 53 0.54 -13.29 -14.14
C ASP A 53 -0.73 -14.13 -14.14
N VAL A 54 -0.66 -15.28 -14.81
CA VAL A 54 -1.78 -16.21 -14.81
C VAL A 54 -1.79 -17.11 -13.58
N THR A 55 -0.64 -17.24 -12.91
CA THR A 55 -0.52 -18.06 -11.70
C THR A 55 -0.72 -17.21 -10.46
N ALA A 56 -1.20 -17.83 -9.40
CA ALA A 56 -1.38 -17.16 -8.13
C ALA A 56 -0.03 -16.80 -7.51
N GLU A 57 -0.01 -15.79 -6.67
CA GLU A 57 1.15 -15.42 -5.88
C GLU A 57 0.70 -15.10 -4.47
N GLU A 58 1.54 -15.41 -3.48
CA GLU A 58 1.27 -15.03 -2.11
C GLU A 58 2.24 -13.95 -1.71
N PHE A 59 1.72 -12.73 -1.49
CA PHE A 59 2.50 -11.59 -1.06
C PHE A 59 2.74 -11.72 0.45
N GLU A 60 4.00 -11.72 0.86
CA GLU A 60 4.36 -11.83 2.27
C GLU A 60 5.33 -10.76 2.70
N SER A 61 5.06 -10.20 3.86
CA SER A 61 5.93 -9.32 4.59
C SER A 61 5.72 -9.68 6.08
N ASP A 62 6.48 -9.08 6.99
CA ASP A 62 6.49 -9.51 8.40
C ASP A 62 5.12 -9.90 8.96
N ASP A 63 4.16 -9.00 8.88
CA ASP A 63 2.84 -9.22 9.47
C ASP A 63 1.74 -9.39 8.42
N VAL A 64 2.11 -9.51 7.15
CA VAL A 64 1.15 -9.56 6.07
C VAL A 64 1.34 -10.83 5.25
N GLU A 65 0.23 -11.49 4.99
CA GLU A 65 0.22 -12.67 4.14
C GLU A 65 -1.06 -12.59 3.30
N LYS A 66 -0.90 -12.45 1.99
CA LYS A 66 -2.04 -12.22 1.12
C LYS A 66 -1.94 -13.02 -0.16
N LEU A 67 -2.87 -13.95 -0.34
CA LEU A 67 -2.95 -14.74 -1.57
C LEU A 67 -3.65 -13.91 -2.65
N ILE A 68 -3.05 -13.80 -3.82
CA ILE A 68 -3.59 -13.04 -4.94
C ILE A 68 -3.65 -13.95 -6.15
N ALA A 69 -4.84 -14.31 -6.57
CA ALA A 69 -5.03 -15.17 -7.74
C ALA A 69 -4.50 -14.48 -8.99
N GLY A 70 -4.15 -15.28 -9.99
CA GLY A 70 -3.68 -14.74 -11.26
C GLY A 70 -4.70 -13.80 -11.87
N GLY A 71 -4.25 -12.66 -12.36
CA GLY A 71 -5.11 -11.65 -12.96
C GLY A 71 -5.90 -10.82 -11.95
N GLN A 72 -5.72 -11.03 -10.66
CA GLN A 72 -6.46 -10.31 -9.61
C GLN A 72 -5.55 -9.33 -8.90
N SER A 73 -6.15 -8.53 -8.03
CA SER A 73 -5.40 -7.60 -7.20
C SER A 73 -5.94 -7.64 -5.77
N ALA A 74 -5.11 -7.15 -4.85
CA ALA A 74 -5.49 -7.03 -3.45
C ALA A 74 -5.03 -5.67 -2.94
N THR A 75 -5.81 -5.06 -2.07
CA THR A 75 -5.45 -3.80 -1.44
C THR A 75 -5.19 -4.09 0.04
N ILE A 76 -4.06 -3.63 0.51
CA ILE A 76 -3.61 -3.88 1.88
C ILE A 76 -3.40 -2.54 2.56
N THR A 77 -3.93 -2.37 3.76
CA THR A 77 -3.70 -1.18 4.56
C THR A 77 -2.53 -1.46 5.48
N LEU A 78 -1.53 -0.59 5.43
CA LEU A 78 -0.28 -0.76 6.17
C LEU A 78 0.06 0.50 6.94
N GLY A 79 0.92 0.33 7.93
CA GLY A 79 1.42 1.43 8.72
C GLY A 79 0.54 1.78 9.91
N PRO A 80 0.97 2.80 10.67
CA PRO A 80 2.20 3.57 10.47
C PRO A 80 3.45 2.72 10.66
N LEU A 81 4.44 2.97 9.80
CA LEU A 81 5.73 2.28 9.91
C LEU A 81 6.80 3.25 10.40
N ASP A 82 7.70 2.78 11.23
CA ASP A 82 8.90 3.55 11.55
C ASP A 82 9.76 3.66 10.29
N ALA A 83 10.58 4.70 10.23
CA ALA A 83 11.52 4.85 9.12
C ALA A 83 12.40 3.60 9.04
N GLY A 84 12.57 3.06 7.85
CA GLY A 84 13.36 1.86 7.67
C GLY A 84 12.99 1.09 6.41
N ARG A 85 13.58 -0.08 6.28
CA ARG A 85 13.40 -0.96 5.12
C ARG A 85 12.62 -2.19 5.55
N TYR A 86 11.57 -2.51 4.80
CA TYR A 86 10.67 -3.62 5.10
C TYR A 86 10.59 -4.50 3.87
N GLU A 87 11.26 -5.64 3.92
CA GLU A 87 11.31 -6.55 2.78
C GLU A 87 10.01 -7.33 2.64
N PHE A 88 9.65 -7.60 1.41
CA PHE A 88 8.53 -8.48 1.08
C PHE A 88 8.95 -9.43 -0.02
N HIS A 89 8.20 -10.49 -0.18
CA HIS A 89 8.47 -11.47 -1.23
C HIS A 89 7.18 -12.15 -1.66
N GLY A 90 7.25 -12.85 -2.78
CA GLY A 90 6.20 -13.74 -3.24
C GLY A 90 6.56 -15.16 -2.84
N GLU A 91 5.76 -15.74 -1.98
CA GLU A 91 6.06 -17.05 -1.40
C GLU A 91 6.15 -18.16 -2.43
N TYR A 92 5.42 -18.03 -3.54
CA TYR A 92 5.41 -19.06 -4.57
C TYR A 92 6.57 -18.93 -5.56
N HIS A 93 7.29 -17.81 -5.52
CA HIS A 93 8.39 -17.54 -6.45
C HIS A 93 9.49 -16.75 -5.73
N GLU A 94 10.00 -17.30 -4.62
CA GLU A 94 10.91 -16.57 -3.75
C GLU A 94 12.21 -16.17 -4.42
N ASP A 95 12.64 -16.91 -5.43
CA ASP A 95 13.90 -16.60 -6.11
C ASP A 95 13.84 -15.30 -6.90
N THR A 96 12.66 -14.92 -7.38
CA THR A 96 12.52 -13.77 -8.27
C THR A 96 11.60 -12.70 -7.70
N ALA A 97 10.55 -13.09 -6.96
CA ALA A 97 9.56 -12.17 -6.42
C ALA A 97 10.04 -11.60 -5.09
N LYS A 98 10.83 -10.54 -5.15
CA LYS A 98 11.41 -9.89 -3.98
C LYS A 98 11.32 -8.38 -4.12
N GLY A 99 11.16 -7.71 -3.00
CA GLY A 99 11.19 -6.25 -2.99
C GLY A 99 11.22 -5.70 -1.59
N ALA A 100 11.08 -4.40 -1.49
CA ALA A 100 11.06 -3.73 -0.20
C ALA A 100 10.27 -2.44 -0.25
N LEU A 101 9.63 -2.15 0.88
CA LEU A 101 9.10 -0.82 1.16
C LEU A 101 10.20 -0.06 1.91
N VAL A 102 10.44 1.18 1.52
CA VAL A 102 11.37 2.05 2.21
C VAL A 102 10.55 3.18 2.82
N ALA A 103 10.40 3.17 4.13
CA ALA A 103 9.63 4.19 4.84
C ALA A 103 10.56 5.32 5.25
N LYS A 104 10.22 6.52 4.81
CA LYS A 104 10.98 7.70 5.22
C LYS A 104 10.23 9.00 4.99
#